data_156c393a4b42a979008923a460b03cc5
#
_entry.id   156c393a4b42a979008923a460b03cc5
#
_cell.length_a   1.000
_cell.length_b   1.000
_cell.length_c   1.000
_cell.angle_alpha   90.00
_cell.angle_beta   90.00
_cell.angle_gamma   90.00
#
_symmetry.space_group_name_H-M   'P 1'
#
loop_
_entity.id
_entity.type
_entity.pdbx_description
1 polymer ?
#
loop_
_entity_poly.entity_id
_entity_poly.type
_entity_poly.pdbx_seq_one_letter_code
_entity_poly.pdbx_strand_id
1 'polypeptide(L)' 'MKLTGRVVYRDLEGGVWVLEGADGRTYQLAGGDRKIKKDGQRVEVEGKVADDTMTIHMVGPVFDVASYRFV' A
#
# COMPACT_ATOMS: atom_id res chain seq x y z
N MET A 1 -7.46 -11.32 0.73
CA MET A 1 -8.16 -10.03 0.60
C MET A 1 -7.62 -9.28 -0.59
N LYS A 2 -8.50 -8.73 -1.40
CA LYS A 2 -8.12 -7.92 -2.56
C LYS A 2 -8.54 -6.48 -2.34
N LEU A 3 -7.65 -5.56 -2.70
CA LEU A 3 -7.93 -4.13 -2.68
C LEU A 3 -7.54 -3.52 -4.02
N THR A 4 -8.35 -2.60 -4.49
CA THR A 4 -8.01 -1.79 -5.65
C THR A 4 -7.81 -0.36 -5.19
N GLY A 5 -6.79 0.30 -5.71
CA GLY A 5 -6.51 1.67 -5.33
C GLY A 5 -5.39 2.26 -6.14
N ARG A 6 -4.86 3.35 -5.63
CA ARG A 6 -3.78 4.08 -6.26
C ARG A 6 -2.55 4.04 -5.37
N VAL A 7 -1.41 3.72 -5.96
CA VAL A 7 -0.12 3.78 -5.26
C VAL A 7 0.32 5.24 -5.20
N VAL A 8 0.68 5.71 -4.02
CA VAL A 8 1.09 7.09 -3.81
C VAL A 8 2.35 7.11 -2.94
N TYR A 9 3.31 7.93 -3.33
CA TYR A 9 4.48 8.17 -2.51
C TYR A 9 4.20 9.30 -1.53
N ARG A 10 4.50 9.08 -0.25
CA ARG A 10 4.41 10.10 0.79
C ARG A 10 5.80 10.42 1.29
N ASP A 11 6.15 11.69 1.28
CA ASP A 11 7.44 12.16 1.75
C ASP A 11 7.38 12.39 3.27
N LEU A 12 7.29 11.28 4.00
CA LEU A 12 7.22 11.25 5.45
C LEU A 12 8.38 10.42 5.97
N GLU A 13 9.17 10.98 6.89
CA GLU A 13 10.22 10.22 7.59
C GLU A 13 11.13 9.40 6.68
N GLY A 14 11.58 10.00 5.57
CA GLY A 14 12.42 9.31 4.59
C GLY A 14 11.67 8.64 3.46
N GLY A 15 10.35 8.76 3.45
CA GLY A 15 9.52 8.25 2.37
C GLY A 15 8.78 6.98 2.72
N VAL A 16 7.52 6.91 2.29
CA VAL A 16 6.69 5.72 2.48
C VAL A 16 5.77 5.56 1.27
N TRP A 17 5.55 4.32 0.86
CA TRP A 17 4.60 3.99 -0.19
C TRP A 17 3.28 3.57 0.44
N VAL A 18 2.19 4.18 -0.03
CA VAL A 18 0.86 3.89 0.49
C VAL A 18 -0.06 3.52 -0.65
N LEU A 19 -1.15 2.83 -0.30
CA LEU A 19 -2.25 2.54 -1.21
C LEU A 19 -3.46 3.35 -0.75
N GLU A 20 -3.92 4.24 -1.61
CA GLU A 20 -5.19 4.94 -1.40
C GLU A 20 -6.28 4.06 -1.98
N GLY A 21 -6.94 3.31 -1.11
CA GLY A 21 -7.95 2.33 -1.52
C GLY A 21 -9.20 2.96 -2.07
N ALA A 22 -9.87 2.22 -2.96
CA ALA A 22 -11.17 2.63 -3.50
C ALA A 22 -12.25 2.69 -2.41
N ASP A 23 -12.02 2.05 -1.27
CA ASP A 23 -12.92 2.08 -0.11
C ASP A 23 -12.77 3.35 0.73
N GLY A 24 -11.90 4.27 0.32
CA GLY A 24 -11.62 5.51 1.04
C GLY A 24 -10.58 5.38 2.13
N ARG A 25 -9.99 4.22 2.31
CA ARG A 25 -8.97 3.98 3.34
C ARG A 25 -7.57 4.05 2.74
N THR A 26 -6.61 4.44 3.58
CA THR A 26 -5.20 4.48 3.19
C THR A 26 -4.46 3.39 3.94
N TYR A 27 -3.64 2.64 3.21
CA TYR A 27 -2.83 1.56 3.76
C TYR A 27 -1.37 1.82 3.47
N GLN A 28 -0.49 1.47 4.40
CA GLN A 28 0.93 1.46 4.13
C GLN A 28 1.28 0.16 3.42
N LEU A 29 1.94 0.25 2.27
CA LEU A 29 2.32 -0.95 1.52
C LEU A 29 3.55 -1.60 2.12
N ALA A 30 3.49 -2.92 2.26
CA ALA A 30 4.62 -3.75 2.66
C ALA A 30 4.67 -4.96 1.74
N GLY A 31 5.86 -5.50 1.51
CA GLY A 31 6.03 -6.62 0.60
C GLY A 31 5.90 -6.20 -0.86
N GLY A 32 5.71 -7.19 -1.74
CA GLY A 32 5.72 -6.94 -3.16
C GLY A 32 7.12 -6.66 -3.68
N ASP A 33 7.24 -6.40 -4.97
CA ASP A 33 8.53 -6.06 -5.57
C ASP A 33 8.57 -4.56 -5.90
N ARG A 34 9.68 -4.12 -6.46
CA ARG A 34 9.89 -2.70 -6.79
C ARG A 34 8.91 -2.17 -7.82
N LYS A 35 8.36 -3.04 -8.65
CA LYS A 35 7.52 -2.64 -9.78
C LYS A 35 6.19 -2.06 -9.33
N ILE A 36 5.73 -2.42 -8.14
CA ILE A 36 4.51 -1.84 -7.58
C ILE A 36 4.69 -0.36 -7.20
N LYS A 37 5.93 0.07 -6.96
CA LYS A 37 6.24 1.43 -6.50
C LYS A 37 6.23 2.42 -7.65
N LYS A 38 5.04 2.68 -8.17
CA LYS A 38 4.81 3.67 -9.25
C LYS A 38 3.78 4.68 -8.77
N ASP A 39 4.26 5.85 -8.42
CA ASP A 39 3.43 6.93 -7.88
C ASP A 39 2.32 7.29 -8.86
N GLY A 40 1.08 7.31 -8.36
CA GLY A 40 -0.09 7.63 -9.15
C GLY A 40 -0.68 6.46 -9.94
N GLN A 41 -0.08 5.28 -9.89
CA GLN A 41 -0.53 4.13 -10.66
C GLN A 41 -1.68 3.41 -9.96
N ARG A 42 -2.71 3.08 -10.71
CA ARG A 42 -3.79 2.23 -10.19
C ARG A 42 -3.36 0.78 -10.18
N VAL A 43 -3.73 0.08 -9.11
CA VAL A 43 -3.29 -1.29 -8.91
C VAL A 43 -4.34 -2.07 -8.13
N GLU A 44 -4.44 -3.35 -8.44
CA GLU A 44 -5.17 -4.32 -7.62
C GLU A 44 -4.14 -5.14 -6.86
N VAL A 45 -4.26 -5.15 -5.54
CA VAL A 45 -3.34 -5.90 -4.68
C VAL A 45 -4.09 -7.02 -3.98
N GLU A 46 -3.41 -8.11 -3.74
CA GLU A 46 -3.92 -9.22 -2.96
C GLU A 46 -2.95 -9.52 -1.83
N GLY A 47 -3.48 -9.69 -0.65
CA GLY A 47 -2.69 -9.95 0.54
C GLY A 47 -3.54 -9.82 1.79
N LYS A 48 -2.97 -9.30 2.85
CA LYS A 48 -3.66 -9.16 4.12
C LYS A 48 -3.21 -7.91 4.87
N VAL A 49 -4.07 -7.42 5.75
CA VAL A 49 -3.72 -6.36 6.68
C VAL A 49 -2.92 -6.96 7.82
N ALA A 50 -1.78 -6.38 8.11
CA ALA A 50 -0.92 -6.80 9.21
C ALA A 50 -1.26 -5.97 10.44
N ASP A 51 -2.28 -6.39 11.17
CA ASP A 51 -2.82 -5.62 12.30
C ASP A 51 -1.86 -5.48 13.46
N ASP A 52 -0.96 -6.43 13.61
CA ASP A 52 0.01 -6.47 14.71
C ASP A 52 1.32 -5.77 14.37
N THR A 53 1.43 -5.23 13.17
CA THR A 53 2.65 -4.55 12.75
C THR A 53 2.62 -3.09 13.17
N MET A 54 3.63 -2.68 13.92
CA MET A 54 3.79 -1.27 14.28
C MET A 54 4.44 -0.53 13.13
N THR A 55 3.92 0.67 12.87
CA THR A 55 4.50 1.55 11.86
C THR A 55 4.78 2.92 12.48
N ILE A 56 5.94 3.47 12.17
CA ILE A 56 6.30 4.81 12.63
C ILE A 56 5.68 5.90 11.77
N HIS A 57 5.20 5.55 10.59
CA HIS A 57 4.66 6.53 9.65
C HIS A 57 3.21 6.93 9.95
N MET A 58 2.49 6.12 10.66
CA MET A 58 1.12 6.38 11.11
C MET A 58 0.17 6.80 9.98
N VAL A 59 0.38 6.27 8.79
CA VAL A 59 -0.45 6.60 7.62
C VAL A 59 -1.66 5.68 7.48
N GLY A 60 -1.76 4.69 8.35
CA GLY A 60 -2.83 3.71 8.34
C GLY A 60 -2.28 2.31 8.56
N PRO A 61 -3.15 1.29 8.53
CA PRO A 61 -2.70 -0.08 8.73
C PRO A 61 -1.75 -0.51 7.61
N VAL A 62 -0.87 -1.46 7.93
CA VAL A 62 0.05 -2.03 6.95
C VAL A 62 -0.69 -3.09 6.16
N PHE A 63 -0.62 -3.02 4.83
CA PHE A 63 -1.12 -4.06 3.95
C PHE A 63 0.07 -4.84 3.40
N ASP A 64 0.11 -6.12 3.70
CA ASP A 64 1.17 -7.01 3.26
C ASP A 64 0.78 -7.61 1.92
N VAL A 65 1.45 -7.17 0.86
CA VAL A 65 1.13 -7.53 -0.52
C VAL A 65 1.72 -8.89 -0.85
N ALA A 66 0.87 -9.86 -1.18
CA ALA A 66 1.31 -11.15 -1.67
C ALA A 66 1.46 -11.13 -3.20
N SER A 67 0.53 -10.48 -3.89
CA SER A 67 0.59 -10.31 -5.34
C SER A 67 -0.14 -9.03 -5.74
N TYR A 68 0.09 -8.59 -6.96
CA TYR A 68 -0.56 -7.39 -7.48
C TYR A 68 -0.57 -7.39 -9.00
N ARG A 69 -1.43 -6.54 -9.56
CA ARG A 69 -1.42 -6.23 -10.99
C ARG A 69 -1.86 -4.78 -11.19
N PHE A 70 -1.32 -4.15 -12.21
CA PHE A 70 -1.77 -2.81 -12.61
C PHE A 70 -3.09 -2.89 -13.38
N VAL A 71 -3.96 -1.95 -13.13
CA VAL A 71 -5.28 -1.92 -13.77
C VAL A 71 -5.55 -0.55 -14.42
#